data_7c05361c0670c7d059dcfe25689c2629
#
_entry.id   7c05361c0670c7d059dcfe25689c2629
#
_cell.length_a   1.000
_cell.length_b   1.000
_cell.length_c   1.000
_cell.angle_alpha   90.00
_cell.angle_beta   90.00
_cell.angle_gamma   90.00
#
_symmetry.space_group_name_H-M   'P 1'
#
loop_
_entity.id
_entity.type
_entity.pdbx_description
1 polymer ?
#
loop_
_entity_poly.entity_id
_entity_poly.type
_entity_poly.pdbx_seq_one_letter_code
_entity_poly.pdbx_strand_id
1 'polypeptide(L)'
;MQDAIKLRASGYLLKPSTVKDVKEELENLRNELKMDNCLFIRCFGDFDVFVDGRSITFEKAKTKELLAYLVDRRGSAVTSGELRAVLWEDAESDKNTNSYLSKLMKDLFTTLKKHNLENIIIRDWNTYALDTTKVKCDYYDYLDNKPEGIRAYNGEYMSQYPWAVSSV
;
A
#
# COMPACT_ATOMS: atom_id res chain seq x y z
N MET A 1 -28.91 26.53 23.15
CA MET A 1 -29.81 25.57 22.51
C MET A 1 -29.55 25.44 21.01
N GLN A 2 -29.55 26.49 20.30
CA GLN A 2 -29.28 26.49 18.87
C GLN A 2 -27.80 26.27 18.54
N ASP A 3 -26.94 26.49 19.49
CA ASP A 3 -25.47 26.36 19.31
C ASP A 3 -25.01 24.91 19.13
N ALA A 4 -25.75 23.95 19.70
CA ALA A 4 -25.45 22.54 19.48
C ALA A 4 -25.61 22.12 18.02
N ILE A 5 -26.53 22.75 17.30
CA ILE A 5 -26.72 22.49 15.86
C ILE A 5 -25.60 23.09 15.04
N LYS A 6 -25.04 24.21 15.49
CA LYS A 6 -23.91 24.87 14.85
C LYS A 6 -22.59 24.13 15.03
N LEU A 7 -22.51 23.22 15.97
CA LEU A 7 -21.33 22.38 16.18
C LEU A 7 -21.07 21.40 15.03
N ARG A 8 -21.92 21.39 14.03
CA ARG A 8 -21.67 20.69 12.78
C ARG A 8 -21.27 19.25 12.97
N ALA A 9 -21.98 18.57 13.83
CA ALA A 9 -21.83 17.13 13.89
C ALA A 9 -22.12 16.57 12.50
N SER A 10 -21.11 16.05 11.83
CA SER A 10 -21.28 15.36 10.56
C SER A 10 -22.31 14.25 10.75
N GLY A 11 -23.23 14.13 9.81
CA GLY A 11 -24.29 13.13 9.92
C GLY A 11 -25.43 13.49 10.87
N TYR A 12 -25.50 14.71 11.36
CA TYR A 12 -26.61 15.15 12.16
C TYR A 12 -27.89 15.23 11.33
N LEU A 13 -28.90 14.47 11.72
CA LEU A 13 -30.18 14.44 11.04
C LEU A 13 -31.22 15.30 11.78
N LEU A 14 -31.81 16.23 11.04
CA LEU A 14 -32.93 17.00 11.54
C LEU A 14 -34.21 16.17 11.50
N LYS A 15 -35.08 16.38 12.50
CA LYS A 15 -36.38 15.72 12.54
C LYS A 15 -37.35 16.28 11.50
N PRO A 16 -38.27 15.46 10.99
CA PRO A 16 -38.40 14.01 11.18
C PRO A 16 -37.40 13.24 10.27
N SER A 17 -36.71 12.29 10.85
CA SER A 17 -35.84 11.39 10.09
C SER A 17 -36.59 10.12 9.75
N THR A 18 -36.56 9.71 8.50
CA THR A 18 -37.08 8.40 8.10
C THR A 18 -36.00 7.33 8.27
N VAL A 19 -36.42 6.07 8.36
CA VAL A 19 -35.49 4.93 8.40
C VAL A 19 -34.59 4.90 7.14
N LYS A 20 -35.12 5.39 6.01
CA LYS A 20 -34.39 5.52 4.76
C LYS A 20 -33.28 6.55 4.88
N ASP A 21 -33.54 7.71 5.46
CA ASP A 21 -32.57 8.77 5.64
C ASP A 21 -31.43 8.33 6.58
N VAL A 22 -31.75 7.61 7.65
CA VAL A 22 -30.74 7.01 8.55
C VAL A 22 -29.90 5.98 7.84
N LYS A 23 -30.47 5.15 6.98
CA LYS A 23 -29.72 4.16 6.21
C LYS A 23 -28.78 4.82 5.21
N GLU A 24 -29.24 5.82 4.48
CA GLU A 24 -28.41 6.58 3.54
C GLU A 24 -27.23 7.26 4.25
N GLU A 25 -27.49 7.87 5.40
CA GLU A 25 -26.45 8.51 6.20
C GLU A 25 -25.44 7.49 6.75
N LEU A 26 -25.90 6.34 7.23
CA LEU A 26 -25.03 5.25 7.67
C LEU A 26 -24.21 4.67 6.51
N GLU A 27 -24.77 4.57 5.31
CA GLU A 27 -24.03 4.14 4.13
C GLU A 27 -23.01 5.19 3.69
N ASN A 28 -23.34 6.47 3.75
CA ASN A 28 -22.42 7.55 3.46
C ASN A 28 -21.25 7.56 4.46
N LEU A 29 -21.52 7.51 5.75
CA LEU A 29 -20.50 7.39 6.81
C LEU A 29 -19.66 6.12 6.64
N ARG A 30 -20.28 5.00 6.28
CA ARG A 30 -19.59 3.76 6.02
C ARG A 30 -18.71 3.85 4.76
N ASN A 31 -19.14 4.59 3.75
CA ASN A 31 -18.35 4.83 2.55
C ASN A 31 -17.21 5.82 2.82
N GLU A 32 -17.45 6.87 3.60
CA GLU A 32 -16.41 7.79 4.08
C GLU A 32 -15.37 7.04 4.92
N LEU A 33 -15.81 6.17 5.85
CA LEU A 33 -14.93 5.30 6.64
C LEU A 33 -14.22 4.23 5.81
N LYS A 34 -14.82 3.78 4.70
CA LYS A 34 -14.16 2.87 3.76
C LYS A 34 -13.15 3.56 2.86
N MET A 35 -13.27 4.88 2.66
CA MET A 35 -12.28 5.64 1.90
C MET A 35 -10.98 5.87 2.67
N ASP A 36 -11.00 5.69 3.99
CA ASP A 36 -9.82 5.68 4.84
C ASP A 36 -9.32 4.23 5.07
N ASN A 37 -9.15 3.45 4.01
CA ASN A 37 -8.27 2.28 4.10
C ASN A 37 -6.89 2.81 4.46
N CYS A 38 -6.57 2.83 5.75
CA CYS A 38 -5.29 3.30 6.24
C CYS A 38 -4.21 2.29 5.85
N LEU A 39 -3.72 2.44 4.63
CA LEU A 39 -2.59 1.66 4.14
C LEU A 39 -1.31 2.19 4.77
N PHE A 40 -0.63 1.33 5.49
CA PHE A 40 0.68 1.60 6.06
C PHE A 40 1.68 0.54 5.62
N ILE A 41 2.82 0.98 5.13
CA ILE A 41 3.94 0.12 4.71
C ILE A 41 5.08 0.31 5.69
N ARG A 42 5.49 -0.80 6.31
CA ARG A 42 6.66 -0.85 7.18
C ARG A 42 7.86 -1.34 6.39
N CYS A 43 8.91 -0.53 6.36
CA CYS A 43 10.18 -0.86 5.72
C CYS A 43 11.30 -1.09 6.72
N PHE A 44 11.22 -0.48 7.90
CA PHE A 44 12.24 -0.65 8.93
C PHE A 44 12.04 -1.97 9.69
N GLY A 45 13.13 -2.73 9.81
CA GLY A 45 13.07 -4.13 10.17
C GLY A 45 12.62 -4.98 8.99
N ASP A 46 11.68 -5.87 9.22
CA ASP A 46 11.08 -6.69 8.16
C ASP A 46 9.98 -5.91 7.43
N PHE A 47 10.02 -5.96 6.11
CA PHE A 47 8.99 -5.37 5.27
C PHE A 47 7.62 -6.00 5.52
N ASP A 48 6.63 -5.18 5.77
CA ASP A 48 5.26 -5.64 5.88
C ASP A 48 4.26 -4.55 5.44
N VAL A 49 3.05 -4.97 5.10
CA VAL A 49 1.99 -4.12 4.59
C VAL A 49 0.76 -4.28 5.48
N PHE A 50 0.23 -3.18 5.97
CA PHE A 50 -0.91 -3.14 6.87
C PHE A 50 -2.07 -2.37 6.25
N VAL A 51 -3.24 -2.92 6.36
CA VAL A 51 -4.50 -2.26 6.03
C VAL A 51 -5.36 -2.24 7.28
N ASP A 52 -5.76 -1.05 7.72
CA ASP A 52 -6.51 -0.85 8.96
C ASP A 52 -5.86 -1.53 10.18
N GLY A 53 -4.52 -1.44 10.25
CA GLY A 53 -3.73 -2.01 11.33
C GLY A 53 -3.53 -3.53 11.28
N ARG A 54 -3.98 -4.20 10.24
CA ARG A 54 -3.82 -5.65 10.05
C ARG A 54 -2.88 -5.94 8.90
N SER A 55 -1.89 -6.80 9.14
CA SER A 55 -0.99 -7.26 8.07
C SER A 55 -1.79 -8.01 6.99
N ILE A 56 -1.53 -7.67 5.73
CA ILE A 56 -2.12 -8.38 4.59
C ILE A 56 -1.22 -9.53 4.16
N THR A 57 -1.84 -10.60 3.70
CA THR A 57 -1.13 -11.81 3.27
C THR A 57 -1.15 -11.92 1.75
N PHE A 58 0.01 -12.14 1.17
CA PHE A 58 0.17 -12.47 -0.25
C PHE A 58 0.21 -13.99 -0.43
N GLU A 59 -0.31 -14.48 -1.54
CA GLU A 59 -0.28 -15.93 -1.84
C GLU A 59 1.14 -16.45 -1.95
N LYS A 60 2.05 -15.61 -2.47
CA LYS A 60 3.46 -15.95 -2.67
C LYS A 60 4.37 -14.96 -1.95
N ALA A 61 5.41 -15.45 -1.27
CA ALA A 61 6.43 -14.61 -0.65
C ALA A 61 7.13 -13.69 -1.65
N LYS A 62 7.36 -14.16 -2.87
CA LYS A 62 7.93 -13.35 -3.97
C LYS A 62 7.03 -12.21 -4.42
N THR A 63 5.72 -12.30 -4.25
CA THR A 63 4.81 -11.17 -4.51
C THR A 63 5.02 -10.04 -3.51
N LYS A 64 5.22 -10.39 -2.24
CA LYS A 64 5.55 -9.43 -1.18
C LYS A 64 6.90 -8.75 -1.46
N GLU A 65 7.90 -9.52 -1.88
CA GLU A 65 9.22 -9.01 -2.27
C GLU A 65 9.15 -8.06 -3.48
N LEU A 66 8.34 -8.40 -4.48
CA LEU A 66 8.08 -7.53 -5.65
C LEU A 66 7.51 -6.18 -5.22
N LEU A 67 6.52 -6.18 -4.33
CA LEU A 67 5.97 -4.93 -3.80
C LEU A 67 7.01 -4.16 -3.00
N ALA A 68 7.81 -4.83 -2.17
CA ALA A 68 8.89 -4.22 -1.41
C ALA A 68 9.89 -3.48 -2.33
N TYR A 69 10.25 -4.10 -3.44
CA TYR A 69 11.13 -3.47 -4.43
C TYR A 69 10.49 -2.22 -5.07
N LEU A 70 9.21 -2.26 -5.43
CA LEU A 70 8.51 -1.07 -5.94
C LEU A 70 8.44 0.05 -4.89
N VAL A 71 8.30 -0.29 -3.61
CA VAL A 71 8.36 0.68 -2.50
C VAL A 71 9.74 1.32 -2.40
N ASP A 72 10.80 0.51 -2.48
CA ASP A 72 12.20 0.97 -2.45
C ASP A 72 12.50 1.95 -3.59
N ARG A 73 11.91 1.75 -4.76
CA ARG A 73 12.09 2.61 -5.94
C ARG A 73 11.35 3.95 -5.86
N ARG A 74 10.57 4.19 -4.83
CA ARG A 74 9.98 5.49 -4.46
C ARG A 74 9.24 6.18 -5.60
N GLY A 75 8.41 5.44 -6.32
CA GLY A 75 7.64 5.96 -7.44
C GLY A 75 8.38 5.98 -8.78
N SER A 76 9.66 5.62 -8.81
CA SER A 76 10.37 5.43 -10.08
C SER A 76 9.80 4.24 -10.84
N ALA A 77 9.65 4.41 -12.16
CA ALA A 77 9.18 3.34 -13.03
C ALA A 77 10.22 2.21 -13.12
N VAL A 78 9.78 0.98 -12.92
CA VAL A 78 10.59 -0.24 -12.95
C VAL A 78 10.14 -1.09 -14.11
N THR A 79 11.07 -1.55 -14.92
CA THR A 79 10.77 -2.43 -16.05
C THR A 79 10.56 -3.88 -15.60
N SER A 80 9.81 -4.66 -16.39
CA SER A 80 9.68 -6.09 -16.17
C SER A 80 11.04 -6.83 -16.18
N GLY A 81 12.00 -6.35 -16.97
CA GLY A 81 13.36 -6.88 -16.99
C GLY A 81 14.10 -6.65 -15.68
N GLU A 82 14.02 -5.45 -15.13
CA GLU A 82 14.60 -5.08 -13.85
C GLU A 82 14.00 -5.88 -12.69
N LEU A 83 12.67 -6.00 -12.66
CA LEU A 83 11.99 -6.83 -11.66
C LEU A 83 12.47 -8.28 -11.69
N ARG A 84 12.65 -8.85 -12.88
CA ARG A 84 13.16 -10.22 -13.01
C ARG A 84 14.60 -10.34 -12.52
N ALA A 85 15.46 -9.38 -12.85
CA ALA A 85 16.86 -9.38 -12.43
C ALA A 85 16.99 -9.35 -10.90
N VAL A 86 16.17 -8.56 -10.22
CA VAL A 86 16.20 -8.44 -8.75
C VAL A 86 15.59 -9.65 -8.05
N LEU A 87 14.44 -10.13 -8.55
CA LEU A 87 13.71 -11.23 -7.92
C LEU A 87 14.38 -12.59 -8.12
N TRP A 88 15.22 -12.73 -9.16
CA TRP A 88 15.91 -13.97 -9.52
C TRP A 88 17.33 -13.65 -9.98
N GLU A 89 18.20 -13.26 -9.05
CA GLU A 89 19.59 -12.85 -9.33
C GLU A 89 20.39 -13.90 -10.13
N ASP A 90 20.10 -15.19 -9.94
CA ASP A 90 20.79 -16.30 -10.58
C ASP A 90 20.07 -16.88 -11.81
N ALA A 91 18.90 -16.36 -12.16
CA ALA A 91 18.16 -16.87 -13.31
C ALA A 91 18.63 -16.19 -14.58
N GLU A 92 19.42 -16.90 -15.38
CA GLU A 92 19.56 -16.58 -16.80
C GLU A 92 18.17 -16.35 -17.39
N SER A 93 18.04 -15.44 -18.36
CA SER A 93 16.78 -14.98 -18.95
C SER A 93 15.95 -16.13 -19.55
N ASP A 94 15.47 -17.00 -18.68
CA ASP A 94 14.69 -18.16 -19.06
C ASP A 94 13.23 -17.73 -19.33
N LYS A 95 12.62 -18.34 -20.34
CA LYS A 95 11.21 -18.12 -20.68
C LYS A 95 10.28 -18.33 -19.48
N ASN A 96 10.70 -19.12 -18.51
CA ASN A 96 9.97 -19.38 -17.28
C ASN A 96 9.84 -18.14 -16.39
N THR A 97 10.85 -17.25 -16.32
CA THR A 97 10.80 -16.05 -15.45
C THR A 97 9.76 -15.04 -15.88
N ASN A 98 9.48 -14.93 -17.18
CA ASN A 98 8.38 -14.09 -17.70
C ASN A 98 7.01 -14.59 -17.22
N SER A 99 6.79 -15.90 -17.29
CA SER A 99 5.55 -16.53 -16.82
C SER A 99 5.40 -16.39 -15.31
N TYR A 100 6.50 -16.52 -14.55
CA TYR A 100 6.49 -16.34 -13.11
C TYR A 100 6.20 -14.89 -12.71
N LEU A 101 6.84 -13.91 -13.36
CA LEU A 101 6.55 -12.49 -13.09
C LEU A 101 5.08 -12.18 -13.34
N SER A 102 4.49 -12.65 -14.42
CA SER A 102 3.08 -12.47 -14.72
C SER A 102 2.17 -13.06 -13.63
N LYS A 103 2.55 -14.20 -13.06
CA LYS A 103 1.82 -14.82 -11.94
C LYS A 103 1.96 -14.00 -10.66
N LEU A 104 3.14 -13.45 -10.36
CA LEU A 104 3.36 -12.57 -9.22
C LEU A 104 2.57 -11.27 -9.35
N MET A 105 2.57 -10.66 -10.53
CA MET A 105 1.79 -9.46 -10.81
C MET A 105 0.29 -9.72 -10.64
N LYS A 106 -0.20 -10.86 -11.12
CA LYS A 106 -1.60 -11.26 -10.94
C LYS A 106 -1.94 -11.42 -9.46
N ASP A 107 -1.09 -12.08 -8.68
CA ASP A 107 -1.26 -12.24 -7.23
C ASP A 107 -1.27 -10.87 -6.54
N LEU A 108 -0.32 -10.00 -6.88
CA LEU A 108 -0.25 -8.64 -6.35
C LEU A 108 -1.54 -7.87 -6.58
N PHE A 109 -1.99 -7.77 -7.83
CA PHE A 109 -3.22 -7.05 -8.15
C PHE A 109 -4.46 -7.68 -7.53
N THR A 110 -4.53 -9.01 -7.48
CA THR A 110 -5.65 -9.71 -6.83
C THR A 110 -5.69 -9.41 -5.33
N THR A 111 -4.54 -9.43 -4.68
CA THR A 111 -4.43 -9.13 -3.24
C THR A 111 -4.77 -7.67 -2.94
N LEU A 112 -4.21 -6.73 -3.70
CA LEU A 112 -4.51 -5.31 -3.55
C LEU A 112 -5.99 -5.01 -3.79
N LYS A 113 -6.60 -5.63 -4.80
CA LYS A 113 -8.03 -5.46 -5.10
C LYS A 113 -8.94 -5.92 -3.97
N LYS A 114 -8.60 -7.00 -3.26
CA LYS A 114 -9.34 -7.45 -2.08
C LYS A 114 -9.44 -6.38 -0.98
N HIS A 115 -8.48 -5.46 -0.97
CA HIS A 115 -8.39 -4.36 0.00
C HIS A 115 -8.72 -2.99 -0.61
N ASN A 116 -9.23 -2.93 -1.84
CA ASN A 116 -9.51 -1.70 -2.62
C ASN A 116 -8.27 -0.81 -2.79
N LEU A 117 -7.12 -1.41 -3.02
CA LEU A 117 -5.81 -0.77 -3.16
C LEU A 117 -5.19 -0.95 -4.55
N GLU A 118 -5.95 -1.38 -5.55
CA GLU A 118 -5.43 -1.62 -6.91
C GLU A 118 -4.84 -0.37 -7.57
N ASN A 119 -5.24 0.81 -7.11
CA ASN A 119 -4.80 2.09 -7.65
C ASN A 119 -3.47 2.60 -7.08
N ILE A 120 -2.83 1.87 -6.17
CA ILE A 120 -1.50 2.23 -5.66
C ILE A 120 -0.37 1.85 -6.63
N ILE A 121 -0.63 0.94 -7.55
CA ILE A 121 0.34 0.56 -8.58
C ILE A 121 -0.04 1.21 -9.91
N ILE A 122 0.86 2.03 -10.40
CA ILE A 122 0.79 2.61 -11.74
C ILE A 122 1.37 1.59 -12.70
N ARG A 123 0.61 1.23 -13.71
CA ARG A 123 1.04 0.32 -14.78
C ARG A 123 1.05 1.06 -16.10
N ASP A 124 2.19 1.03 -16.76
CA ASP A 124 2.35 1.48 -18.13
C ASP A 124 2.93 0.34 -18.97
N TRP A 125 3.20 0.59 -20.25
CA TRP A 125 3.74 -0.44 -21.13
C TRP A 125 5.09 -0.95 -20.61
N ASN A 126 5.09 -2.23 -20.18
CA ASN A 126 6.27 -2.92 -19.64
C ASN A 126 6.93 -2.26 -18.40
N THR A 127 6.25 -1.35 -17.73
CA THR A 127 6.75 -0.69 -16.52
C THR A 127 5.71 -0.67 -15.41
N TYR A 128 6.20 -0.64 -14.18
CA TYR A 128 5.40 -0.56 -12.98
C TYR A 128 6.01 0.47 -12.03
N ALA A 129 5.18 1.22 -11.34
CA ALA A 129 5.60 2.15 -10.31
C ALA A 129 4.62 2.15 -9.13
N LEU A 130 5.10 2.51 -7.96
CA LEU A 130 4.23 2.76 -6.82
C LEU A 130 3.78 4.23 -6.84
N ASP A 131 2.48 4.48 -6.65
CA ASP A 131 1.99 5.83 -6.38
C ASP A 131 2.25 6.20 -4.92
N THR A 132 3.34 6.89 -4.68
CA THR A 132 3.79 7.26 -3.33
C THR A 132 2.83 8.20 -2.61
N THR A 133 1.93 8.88 -3.33
CA THR A 133 0.94 9.78 -2.74
C THR A 133 -0.21 9.05 -2.06
N LYS A 134 -0.39 7.78 -2.38
CA LYS A 134 -1.48 6.93 -1.87
C LYS A 134 -1.07 5.98 -0.75
N VAL A 135 0.19 6.04 -0.34
CA VAL A 135 0.71 5.13 0.69
C VAL A 135 1.36 5.91 1.82
N LYS A 136 1.17 5.44 3.05
CA LYS A 136 1.97 5.84 4.20
C LYS A 136 3.09 4.83 4.40
N CYS A 137 4.32 5.31 4.58
CA CYS A 137 5.49 4.47 4.70
C CYS A 137 6.49 5.09 5.68
N ASP A 138 6.93 4.31 6.64
CA ASP A 138 7.93 4.75 7.63
C ASP A 138 9.24 5.24 6.99
N TYR A 139 9.67 4.58 5.94
CA TYR A 139 10.87 4.97 5.17
C TYR A 139 10.69 6.33 4.48
N TYR A 140 9.53 6.60 3.88
CA TYR A 140 9.26 7.89 3.25
C TYR A 140 9.17 9.01 4.28
N ASP A 141 8.54 8.74 5.41
CA ASP A 141 8.49 9.68 6.54
C ASP A 141 9.88 9.97 7.10
N TYR A 142 10.76 8.96 7.14
CA TYR A 142 12.17 9.13 7.52
C TYR A 142 12.92 10.04 6.54
N LEU A 143 12.78 9.81 5.23
CA LEU A 143 13.42 10.64 4.19
C LEU A 143 12.93 12.09 4.21
N ASP A 144 11.66 12.29 4.57
CA ASP A 144 11.04 13.61 4.72
C ASP A 144 11.39 14.27 6.08
N ASN A 145 12.25 13.64 6.88
CA ASN A 145 12.62 14.09 8.24
C ASN A 145 11.42 14.27 9.20
N LYS A 146 10.36 13.50 9.00
CA LYS A 146 9.22 13.51 9.91
C LYS A 146 9.57 12.80 11.22
N PRO A 147 9.10 13.33 12.38
CA PRO A 147 9.42 12.73 13.69
C PRO A 147 9.03 11.27 13.82
N GLU A 148 7.91 10.86 13.24
CA GLU A 148 7.44 9.47 13.23
C GLU A 148 8.37 8.54 12.44
N GLY A 149 8.88 8.96 11.29
CA GLY A 149 9.83 8.20 10.49
C GLY A 149 11.18 8.07 11.20
N ILE A 150 11.67 9.14 11.80
CA ILE A 150 12.92 9.12 12.57
C ILE A 150 12.83 8.17 13.76
N ARG A 151 11.69 8.16 14.46
CA ARG A 151 11.46 7.26 15.60
C ARG A 151 11.26 5.81 15.19
N ALA A 152 10.75 5.57 13.98
CA ALA A 152 10.54 4.22 13.44
C ALA A 152 11.86 3.55 13.02
N TYR A 153 12.88 4.34 12.70
CA TYR A 153 14.18 3.80 12.26
C TYR A 153 14.89 3.08 13.42
N ASN A 154 15.17 1.81 13.21
CA ASN A 154 15.83 0.92 14.18
C ASN A 154 17.19 0.39 13.73
N GLY A 155 17.75 0.94 12.64
CA GLY A 155 19.01 0.49 12.06
C GLY A 155 18.89 -0.66 11.06
N GLU A 156 17.67 -1.16 10.80
CA GLU A 156 17.40 -2.22 9.85
C GLU A 156 16.41 -1.74 8.79
N TYR A 157 16.62 -2.14 7.54
CA TYR A 157 15.78 -1.81 6.41
C TYR A 157 15.50 -3.06 5.57
N MET A 158 14.24 -3.47 5.49
CA MET A 158 13.78 -4.64 4.72
C MET A 158 14.73 -5.84 4.87
N SER A 159 15.10 -6.19 6.12
CA SER A 159 16.18 -7.11 6.46
C SER A 159 16.04 -8.50 5.87
N GLN A 160 14.82 -8.90 5.48
CA GLN A 160 14.58 -10.17 4.81
C GLN A 160 15.01 -10.21 3.33
N TYR A 161 15.39 -9.06 2.73
CA TYR A 161 15.74 -8.99 1.31
C TYR A 161 17.21 -8.58 1.10
N PRO A 162 18.06 -9.45 0.51
CA PRO A 162 19.48 -9.16 0.32
C PRO A 162 19.75 -7.89 -0.49
N TRP A 163 18.95 -7.60 -1.50
CA TRP A 163 19.11 -6.41 -2.35
C TRP A 163 18.85 -5.09 -1.61
N ALA A 164 18.10 -5.12 -0.51
CA ALA A 164 17.75 -3.93 0.24
C ALA A 164 18.92 -3.36 1.08
N VAL A 165 19.95 -4.15 1.33
CA VAL A 165 21.13 -3.77 2.15
C VAL A 165 21.84 -2.54 1.60
N SER A 166 21.75 -2.29 0.30
CA SER A 166 22.42 -1.18 -0.39
C SER A 166 21.56 0.08 -0.51
N SER A 167 20.31 0.06 0.01
CA SER A 167 19.33 1.12 -0.27
C SER A 167 19.26 2.22 0.79
N VAL A 168 19.88 2.03 1.95
CA VAL A 168 19.90 3.01 3.08
C VAL A 168 21.31 3.24 3.59
#